data_1bbdfb463bf747ac4a61ca440765e24e
#
_entry.id   1bbdfb463bf747ac4a61ca440765e24e
#
_cell.length_a   1.000
_cell.length_b   1.000
_cell.length_c   1.000
_cell.angle_alpha   90.00
_cell.angle_beta   90.00
_cell.angle_gamma   90.00
#
_symmetry.space_group_name_H-M   'P 1'
#
loop_
_entity.id
_entity.type
_entity.pdbx_description
1 polymer ?
#
loop_
_entity_poly.entity_id
_entity_poly.type
_entity_poly.pdbx_seq_one_letter_code
_entity_poly.pdbx_strand_id
1 'polypeptide(L)'
;MRLRFQFRRYRLAFRTAVRTAHGVWTEREGLIVRLTDEAGRVGLGEAACLPWFGTETVEAAASAALKCGEWIESEHLADVPINLACLRNALAAAQAAWTGPIEGRNDTRGVAALLPAGRAVLEAIRPKAEAGFRVFKWKVGVGDLADEIGLFDDVCAALPSGAKLRLDANGAWDRRQAERWLERCAERPVEFVEQPVAADARGADDLLQGLAEDWPTPIALDESLASGADIERWIGEGWRGVWVVKTSLLSDVAGALAQLQKAQAQVVFSSALETAVGAKAALHWAMAWPGEPRALGFGVWPLFQDARCDGPYVAPFIRPADVERIDAEAVWNAIH
;
A
#
# COMPACT_ATOMS: atom_id res chain seq x y z
N MET A 1 -1.38 30.12 -10.72
CA MET A 1 -2.68 30.15 -10.00
C MET A 1 -2.40 30.13 -8.51
N ARG A 2 -2.94 31.12 -7.80
CA ARG A 2 -2.72 31.24 -6.36
C ARG A 2 -3.67 30.34 -5.59
N LEU A 3 -3.12 29.56 -4.63
CA LEU A 3 -3.86 28.58 -3.85
C LEU A 3 -3.73 28.92 -2.37
N ARG A 4 -4.82 28.83 -1.63
CA ARG A 4 -4.76 28.85 -0.18
C ARG A 4 -4.32 27.47 0.28
N PHE A 5 -3.21 27.42 1.02
CA PHE A 5 -2.63 26.21 1.58
C PHE A 5 -2.89 26.14 3.08
N GLN A 6 -3.38 25.01 3.53
CA GLN A 6 -3.59 24.68 4.93
C GLN A 6 -3.13 23.24 5.15
N PHE A 7 -2.69 22.92 6.36
CA PHE A 7 -2.46 21.54 6.76
C PHE A 7 -2.82 21.31 8.22
N ARG A 8 -3.11 20.05 8.56
CA ARG A 8 -3.32 19.60 9.94
C ARG A 8 -2.48 18.34 10.15
N ARG A 9 -1.79 18.28 11.29
CA ARG A 9 -1.13 17.07 11.75
C ARG A 9 -2.17 16.18 12.43
N TYR A 10 -2.10 14.88 12.19
CA TYR A 10 -2.93 13.92 12.88
C TYR A 10 -2.10 12.87 13.61
N ARG A 11 -2.68 12.34 14.68
CA ARG A 11 -2.24 11.15 15.40
C ARG A 11 -3.50 10.36 15.73
N LEU A 12 -3.70 9.23 15.06
CA LEU A 12 -4.92 8.44 15.10
C LEU A 12 -4.64 7.05 15.65
N ALA A 13 -5.32 6.70 16.74
CA ALA A 13 -5.21 5.37 17.34
C ALA A 13 -5.84 4.31 16.44
N PHE A 14 -5.17 3.18 16.28
CA PHE A 14 -5.73 2.00 15.65
C PHE A 14 -6.75 1.31 16.56
N ARG A 15 -7.76 0.66 15.97
CA ARG A 15 -8.73 -0.19 16.70
C ARG A 15 -8.03 -1.39 17.33
N THR A 16 -7.08 -1.95 16.60
CA THR A 16 -6.26 -3.07 17.03
C THR A 16 -4.83 -2.78 16.61
N ALA A 17 -3.88 -3.02 17.49
CA ALA A 17 -2.47 -2.81 17.19
C ALA A 17 -2.04 -3.60 15.94
N VAL A 18 -1.39 -2.93 15.00
CA VAL A 18 -0.84 -3.55 13.78
C VAL A 18 0.54 -4.12 14.12
N ARG A 19 0.71 -5.42 13.94
CA ARG A 19 2.00 -6.10 14.14
C ARG A 19 2.72 -6.21 12.81
N THR A 20 3.96 -5.73 12.77
CA THR A 20 4.84 -5.81 11.61
C THR A 20 6.21 -6.37 12.03
N ALA A 21 7.08 -6.68 11.09
CA ALA A 21 8.48 -7.03 11.38
C ALA A 21 9.23 -5.89 12.10
N HIS A 22 8.76 -4.64 11.95
CA HIS A 22 9.34 -3.44 12.57
C HIS A 22 8.75 -3.10 13.95
N GLY A 23 7.89 -3.97 14.49
CA GLY A 23 7.31 -3.81 15.82
C GLY A 23 5.78 -3.71 15.84
N VAL A 24 5.27 -3.24 16.96
CA VAL A 24 3.82 -3.10 17.21
C VAL A 24 3.44 -1.64 17.07
N TRP A 25 2.50 -1.37 16.15
CA TRP A 25 1.95 -0.05 15.93
C TRP A 25 0.59 0.07 16.61
N THR A 26 0.44 1.11 17.42
CA THR A 26 -0.81 1.43 18.12
C THR A 26 -1.52 2.65 17.53
N GLU A 27 -0.81 3.45 16.74
CA GLU A 27 -1.32 4.69 16.17
C GLU A 27 -0.67 5.01 14.83
N ARG A 28 -1.31 5.86 14.04
CA ARG A 28 -0.86 6.38 12.75
C ARG A 28 -0.70 7.89 12.83
N GLU A 29 0.43 8.39 12.40
CA GLU A 29 0.69 9.83 12.29
C GLU A 29 0.88 10.23 10.83
N GLY A 30 0.55 11.48 10.52
CA GLY A 30 0.74 12.07 9.21
C GLY A 30 0.22 13.50 9.15
N LEU A 31 0.11 14.02 7.93
CA LEU A 31 -0.48 15.34 7.66
C LEU A 31 -1.60 15.20 6.64
N ILE A 32 -2.70 15.90 6.86
CA ILE A 32 -3.67 16.20 5.81
C ILE A 32 -3.39 17.62 5.31
N VAL A 33 -3.17 17.75 4.00
CA VAL A 33 -3.06 19.05 3.33
C VAL A 33 -4.38 19.40 2.66
N ARG A 34 -4.70 20.69 2.64
CA ARG A 34 -5.88 21.25 2.00
C ARG A 34 -5.46 22.40 1.11
N LEU A 35 -5.80 22.30 -0.16
CA LEU A 35 -5.65 23.37 -1.14
C LEU A 35 -7.04 23.91 -1.48
N THR A 36 -7.15 25.25 -1.55
CA THR A 36 -8.37 25.90 -2.01
C THR A 36 -8.01 26.92 -3.08
N ASP A 37 -8.65 26.84 -4.24
CA ASP A 37 -8.41 27.78 -5.33
C ASP A 37 -9.27 29.05 -5.20
N GLU A 38 -9.09 29.99 -6.14
CA GLU A 38 -9.81 31.25 -6.19
C GLU A 38 -11.32 31.08 -6.43
N ALA A 39 -11.74 29.95 -7.00
CA ALA A 39 -13.15 29.59 -7.21
C ALA A 39 -13.77 28.90 -5.98
N GLY A 40 -12.99 28.67 -4.91
CA GLY A 40 -13.43 27.98 -3.70
C GLY A 40 -13.43 26.46 -3.82
N ARG A 41 -12.86 25.87 -4.90
CA ARG A 41 -12.74 24.42 -5.01
C ARG A 41 -11.69 23.92 -4.02
N VAL A 42 -12.01 22.87 -3.29
CA VAL A 42 -11.18 22.27 -2.28
C VAL A 42 -10.60 20.96 -2.80
N GLY A 43 -9.30 20.76 -2.55
CA GLY A 43 -8.65 19.47 -2.73
C GLY A 43 -7.93 19.08 -1.45
N LEU A 44 -7.99 17.80 -1.12
CA LEU A 44 -7.35 17.20 0.05
C LEU A 44 -6.33 16.15 -0.38
N GLY A 45 -5.22 16.08 0.33
CA GLY A 45 -4.21 15.05 0.16
C GLY A 45 -3.57 14.68 1.48
N GLU A 46 -2.94 13.52 1.54
CA GLU A 46 -2.36 12.98 2.77
C GLU A 46 -0.88 12.66 2.62
N ALA A 47 -0.06 13.25 3.47
CA ALA A 47 1.32 12.82 3.67
C ALA A 47 1.35 11.71 4.73
N ALA A 48 1.25 10.48 4.25
CA ALA A 48 1.19 9.26 5.06
C ALA A 48 2.60 8.72 5.31
N CYS A 49 3.44 9.47 6.03
CA CYS A 49 4.86 9.14 6.23
C CYS A 49 5.07 7.79 6.93
N LEU A 50 6.05 7.03 6.44
CA LEU A 50 6.51 5.74 6.98
C LEU A 50 8.04 5.72 7.05
N PRO A 51 8.68 6.36 8.05
CA PRO A 51 10.14 6.52 8.10
C PRO A 51 10.90 5.18 8.05
N TRP A 52 10.35 4.14 8.68
CA TRP A 52 10.94 2.80 8.64
C TRP A 52 10.82 2.10 7.28
N PHE A 53 9.94 2.60 6.41
CA PHE A 53 9.81 2.16 5.02
C PHE A 53 10.71 2.98 4.07
N GLY A 54 11.39 4.01 4.58
CA GLY A 54 12.31 4.85 3.81
C GLY A 54 11.79 6.24 3.45
N THR A 55 10.57 6.62 3.88
CA THR A 55 10.05 7.98 3.62
C THR A 55 10.54 8.98 4.67
N GLU A 56 10.22 10.26 4.47
CA GLU A 56 10.45 11.30 5.46
C GLU A 56 9.66 11.09 6.76
N THR A 57 10.10 11.77 7.82
CA THR A 57 9.34 11.86 9.08
C THR A 57 8.19 12.86 8.98
N VAL A 58 7.18 12.71 9.84
CA VAL A 58 6.06 13.67 9.95
C VAL A 58 6.57 15.06 10.33
N GLU A 59 7.62 15.15 11.16
CA GLU A 59 8.27 16.39 11.54
C GLU A 59 8.91 17.11 10.36
N ALA A 60 9.61 16.36 9.50
CA ALA A 60 10.24 16.91 8.29
C ALA A 60 9.17 17.41 7.31
N ALA A 61 8.11 16.63 7.08
CA ALA A 61 6.98 17.03 6.25
C ALA A 61 6.27 18.28 6.81
N ALA A 62 5.99 18.33 8.12
CA ALA A 62 5.36 19.48 8.77
C ALA A 62 6.22 20.74 8.69
N SER A 63 7.54 20.60 8.90
CA SER A 63 8.49 21.73 8.80
C SER A 63 8.54 22.30 7.38
N ALA A 64 8.45 21.45 6.36
CA ALA A 64 8.38 21.90 4.98
C ALA A 64 7.02 22.53 4.65
N ALA A 65 5.92 21.94 5.12
CA ALA A 65 4.58 22.48 4.96
C ALA A 65 4.45 23.90 5.57
N LEU A 66 5.05 24.15 6.74
CA LEU A 66 5.09 25.49 7.35
C LEU A 66 5.79 26.53 6.46
N LYS A 67 6.81 26.13 5.72
CA LYS A 67 7.54 27.04 4.81
C LYS A 67 6.73 27.43 3.56
N CYS A 68 5.71 26.65 3.20
CA CYS A 68 4.81 27.00 2.10
C CYS A 68 3.96 28.25 2.40
N GLY A 69 3.79 28.61 3.69
CA GLY A 69 2.95 29.72 4.09
C GLY A 69 1.45 29.44 3.88
N GLU A 70 0.62 30.51 4.02
CA GLU A 70 -0.84 30.39 3.82
C GLU A 70 -1.24 30.37 2.33
N TRP A 71 -0.38 30.90 1.48
CA TRP A 71 -0.64 31.02 0.03
C TRP A 71 0.55 30.50 -0.76
N ILE A 72 0.28 29.67 -1.74
CA ILE A 72 1.28 29.07 -2.63
C ILE A 72 0.83 29.18 -4.09
N GLU A 73 1.76 29.47 -4.99
CA GLU A 73 1.48 29.35 -6.43
C GLU A 73 1.49 27.88 -6.85
N SER A 74 0.55 27.49 -7.72
CA SER A 74 0.44 26.09 -8.16
C SER A 74 1.72 25.53 -8.79
N GLU A 75 2.51 26.35 -9.43
CA GLU A 75 3.82 25.99 -10.01
C GLU A 75 4.87 25.67 -8.95
N HIS A 76 4.78 26.29 -7.76
CA HIS A 76 5.72 26.06 -6.66
C HIS A 76 5.40 24.80 -5.82
N LEU A 77 4.28 24.11 -6.06
CA LEU A 77 4.01 22.82 -5.41
C LEU A 77 5.08 21.77 -5.74
N ALA A 78 5.67 21.86 -6.93
CA ALA A 78 6.77 20.99 -7.36
C ALA A 78 8.13 21.34 -6.73
N ASP A 79 8.28 22.51 -6.09
CA ASP A 79 9.54 22.93 -5.44
C ASP A 79 9.79 22.24 -4.10
N VAL A 80 8.78 21.56 -3.54
CA VAL A 80 8.96 20.71 -2.36
C VAL A 80 10.02 19.64 -2.67
N PRO A 81 11.06 19.49 -1.81
CA PRO A 81 12.16 18.56 -2.07
C PRO A 81 11.69 17.12 -2.38
N ILE A 82 12.33 16.47 -3.34
CA ILE A 82 11.95 15.14 -3.81
C ILE A 82 12.02 14.07 -2.71
N ASN A 83 12.89 14.25 -1.74
CA ASN A 83 13.02 13.38 -0.57
C ASN A 83 11.91 13.56 0.48
N LEU A 84 10.97 14.49 0.27
CA LEU A 84 9.73 14.61 1.01
C LEU A 84 8.58 14.00 0.19
N ALA A 85 8.73 12.71 -0.09
CA ALA A 85 7.90 12.00 -1.06
C ALA A 85 6.41 12.01 -0.69
N CYS A 86 6.08 11.76 0.58
CA CYS A 86 4.70 11.75 1.05
C CYS A 86 4.08 13.15 1.00
N LEU A 87 4.83 14.22 1.34
CA LEU A 87 4.33 15.59 1.24
C LEU A 87 4.09 15.99 -0.21
N ARG A 88 5.02 15.68 -1.12
CA ARG A 88 4.82 15.90 -2.57
C ARG A 88 3.59 15.17 -3.09
N ASN A 89 3.44 13.90 -2.71
CA ASN A 89 2.26 13.10 -3.04
C ASN A 89 0.98 13.77 -2.56
N ALA A 90 0.95 14.22 -1.30
CA ALA A 90 -0.21 14.89 -0.70
C ALA A 90 -0.60 16.15 -1.49
N LEU A 91 0.36 16.99 -1.86
CA LEU A 91 0.12 18.20 -2.64
C LEU A 91 -0.40 17.88 -4.04
N ALA A 92 0.21 16.90 -4.71
CA ALA A 92 -0.22 16.45 -6.04
C ALA A 92 -1.64 15.85 -6.00
N ALA A 93 -1.96 15.04 -4.99
CA ALA A 93 -3.28 14.46 -4.80
C ALA A 93 -4.34 15.54 -4.53
N ALA A 94 -4.02 16.52 -3.67
CA ALA A 94 -4.92 17.65 -3.40
C ALA A 94 -5.20 18.47 -4.67
N GLN A 95 -4.18 18.69 -5.51
CA GLN A 95 -4.36 19.39 -6.78
C GLN A 95 -5.16 18.56 -7.80
N ALA A 96 -4.90 17.25 -7.88
CA ALA A 96 -5.60 16.36 -8.81
C ALA A 96 -7.10 16.21 -8.50
N ALA A 97 -7.52 16.43 -7.25
CA ALA A 97 -8.93 16.38 -6.86
C ALA A 97 -9.84 17.33 -7.66
N TRP A 98 -9.28 18.36 -8.30
CA TRP A 98 -10.06 19.31 -9.15
C TRP A 98 -10.21 18.87 -10.59
N THR A 99 -9.43 17.93 -11.05
CA THR A 99 -9.47 17.45 -12.44
C THR A 99 -10.55 16.41 -12.70
N GLY A 100 -11.29 16.05 -11.65
CA GLY A 100 -12.32 15.01 -11.70
C GLY A 100 -11.73 13.61 -11.53
N PRO A 101 -12.57 12.58 -11.59
CA PRO A 101 -12.12 11.21 -11.51
C PRO A 101 -11.16 10.92 -12.65
N ILE A 102 -10.09 10.15 -12.35
CA ILE A 102 -9.16 9.69 -13.38
C ILE A 102 -9.97 8.86 -14.39
N GLU A 103 -9.98 9.29 -15.65
CA GLU A 103 -10.61 8.52 -16.72
C GLU A 103 -9.92 7.17 -16.79
N GLY A 104 -10.61 6.12 -16.47
CA GLY A 104 -10.11 4.76 -16.42
C GLY A 104 -11.20 3.75 -16.68
N ARG A 105 -10.84 2.49 -16.64
CA ARG A 105 -11.80 1.40 -16.75
C ARG A 105 -12.80 1.49 -15.61
N ASN A 106 -14.10 1.44 -15.94
CA ASN A 106 -15.19 1.32 -14.95
C ASN A 106 -15.22 -0.08 -14.29
N ASP A 107 -14.11 -0.77 -14.29
CA ASP A 107 -14.03 -2.15 -13.87
C ASP A 107 -13.94 -2.23 -12.33
N THR A 108 -14.68 -3.16 -11.79
CA THR A 108 -14.57 -3.58 -10.39
C THR A 108 -13.20 -4.22 -10.14
N ARG A 109 -12.56 -3.85 -9.02
CA ARG A 109 -11.28 -4.46 -8.59
C ARG A 109 -11.52 -5.41 -7.42
N GLY A 110 -10.97 -6.63 -7.52
CA GLY A 110 -10.93 -7.54 -6.38
C GLY A 110 -10.07 -6.98 -5.24
N VAL A 111 -10.35 -7.40 -4.01
CA VAL A 111 -9.57 -7.05 -2.81
C VAL A 111 -9.08 -8.33 -2.15
N ALA A 112 -7.84 -8.34 -1.70
CA ALA A 112 -7.30 -9.44 -0.91
C ALA A 112 -7.77 -9.33 0.55
N ALA A 113 -8.31 -10.41 1.08
CA ALA A 113 -8.68 -10.51 2.48
C ALA A 113 -7.43 -10.67 3.35
N LEU A 114 -7.21 -9.79 4.33
CA LEU A 114 -6.14 -9.99 5.29
C LEU A 114 -6.48 -11.11 6.27
N LEU A 115 -5.52 -11.99 6.50
CA LEU A 115 -5.59 -13.07 7.47
C LEU A 115 -4.64 -12.78 8.65
N PRO A 116 -5.03 -13.10 9.89
CA PRO A 116 -4.16 -12.94 11.05
C PRO A 116 -2.99 -13.92 10.99
N ALA A 117 -1.87 -13.58 11.64
CA ALA A 117 -0.77 -14.49 11.87
C ALA A 117 -1.16 -15.64 12.82
N GLY A 118 -0.44 -16.76 12.75
CA GLY A 118 -0.62 -17.94 13.60
C GLY A 118 -1.95 -18.65 13.37
N ARG A 119 -2.36 -19.50 14.33
CA ARG A 119 -3.50 -20.44 14.17
C ARG A 119 -4.86 -19.78 13.97
N ALA A 120 -5.02 -18.50 14.38
CA ALA A 120 -6.25 -17.76 14.15
C ALA A 120 -6.60 -17.58 12.66
N VAL A 121 -5.65 -17.83 11.76
CA VAL A 121 -5.85 -17.82 10.29
C VAL A 121 -6.96 -18.78 9.87
N LEU A 122 -7.04 -19.98 10.44
CA LEU A 122 -8.01 -21.01 10.06
C LEU A 122 -9.46 -20.58 10.32
N GLU A 123 -9.69 -19.90 11.46
CA GLU A 123 -11.01 -19.36 11.81
C GLU A 123 -11.40 -18.17 10.93
N ALA A 124 -10.42 -17.42 10.44
CA ALA A 124 -10.65 -16.22 9.64
C ALA A 124 -10.97 -16.50 8.17
N ILE A 125 -10.56 -17.64 7.60
CA ILE A 125 -10.73 -17.96 6.16
C ILE A 125 -12.21 -18.10 5.82
N ARG A 126 -12.95 -18.95 6.55
CA ARG A 126 -14.34 -19.30 6.22
C ARG A 126 -15.26 -18.08 6.12
N PRO A 127 -15.34 -17.18 7.13
CA PRO A 127 -16.23 -16.01 7.06
C PRO A 127 -15.89 -15.09 5.87
N LYS A 128 -14.61 -14.95 5.55
CA LYS A 128 -14.16 -14.13 4.41
C LYS A 128 -14.49 -14.81 3.07
N ALA A 129 -14.35 -16.13 2.98
CA ALA A 129 -14.73 -16.91 1.81
C ALA A 129 -16.24 -16.82 1.54
N GLU A 130 -17.07 -16.93 2.60
CA GLU A 130 -18.53 -16.77 2.56
C GLU A 130 -18.93 -15.33 2.16
N ALA A 131 -18.17 -14.31 2.56
CA ALA A 131 -18.35 -12.93 2.11
C ALA A 131 -17.96 -12.71 0.64
N GLY A 132 -17.34 -13.70 -0.03
CA GLY A 132 -17.02 -13.65 -1.46
C GLY A 132 -15.56 -13.41 -1.81
N PHE A 133 -14.66 -13.27 -0.83
CA PHE A 133 -13.22 -13.14 -1.13
C PHE A 133 -12.67 -14.40 -1.81
N ARG A 134 -11.74 -14.18 -2.76
CA ARG A 134 -11.06 -15.23 -3.51
C ARG A 134 -9.54 -15.09 -3.53
N VAL A 135 -9.02 -14.00 -2.99
CA VAL A 135 -7.59 -13.78 -2.73
C VAL A 135 -7.43 -13.50 -1.24
N PHE A 136 -6.51 -14.21 -0.62
CA PHE A 136 -6.23 -14.14 0.81
C PHE A 136 -4.77 -13.79 1.02
N LYS A 137 -4.48 -12.84 1.93
CA LYS A 137 -3.11 -12.46 2.28
C LYS A 137 -2.85 -12.86 3.72
N TRP A 138 -1.93 -13.80 3.92
CA TRP A 138 -1.54 -14.30 5.23
C TRP A 138 -0.16 -13.81 5.62
N LYS A 139 -0.08 -13.22 6.81
CA LYS A 139 1.17 -12.76 7.38
C LYS A 139 1.93 -13.91 8.00
N VAL A 140 3.16 -14.14 7.50
CA VAL A 140 4.07 -15.21 7.93
C VAL A 140 5.40 -14.60 8.40
N GLY A 141 6.31 -15.44 8.97
CA GLY A 141 7.57 -14.94 9.52
C GLY A 141 7.41 -14.22 10.87
N VAL A 142 6.28 -14.41 11.56
CA VAL A 142 5.97 -13.80 12.86
C VAL A 142 6.20 -14.80 13.99
N GLY A 143 5.99 -16.10 13.73
CA GLY A 143 6.12 -17.19 14.66
C GLY A 143 7.32 -18.09 14.39
N ASP A 144 7.33 -19.28 15.02
CA ASP A 144 8.30 -20.31 14.69
C ASP A 144 8.09 -20.85 13.26
N LEU A 145 9.16 -21.00 12.52
CA LEU A 145 9.13 -21.44 11.12
C LEU A 145 8.48 -22.82 10.94
N ALA A 146 8.78 -23.78 11.82
CA ALA A 146 8.24 -25.13 11.70
C ALA A 146 6.74 -25.17 12.00
N ASP A 147 6.28 -24.36 12.97
CA ASP A 147 4.87 -24.21 13.30
C ASP A 147 4.10 -23.56 12.16
N GLU A 148 4.64 -22.50 11.56
CA GLU A 148 3.99 -21.81 10.43
C GLU A 148 3.92 -22.70 9.18
N ILE A 149 5.01 -23.41 8.85
CA ILE A 149 5.05 -24.40 7.76
C ILE A 149 4.08 -25.55 8.03
N GLY A 150 4.00 -26.04 9.27
CA GLY A 150 3.01 -27.07 9.64
C GLY A 150 1.57 -26.61 9.48
N LEU A 151 1.31 -25.34 9.74
CA LEU A 151 -0.01 -24.73 9.59
C LEU A 151 -0.39 -24.45 8.12
N PHE A 152 0.60 -24.29 7.24
CA PHE A 152 0.41 -23.90 5.85
C PHE A 152 -0.46 -24.89 5.05
N ASP A 153 -0.30 -26.19 5.27
CA ASP A 153 -1.13 -27.20 4.60
C ASP A 153 -2.59 -27.11 5.02
N ASP A 154 -2.86 -26.85 6.31
CA ASP A 154 -4.22 -26.66 6.84
C ASP A 154 -4.83 -25.39 6.26
N VAL A 155 -4.04 -24.30 6.14
CA VAL A 155 -4.47 -23.04 5.51
C VAL A 155 -4.84 -23.28 4.05
N CYS A 156 -3.99 -23.97 3.28
CA CYS A 156 -4.26 -24.27 1.88
C CYS A 156 -5.52 -25.13 1.72
N ALA A 157 -5.73 -26.11 2.60
CA ALA A 157 -6.91 -26.98 2.59
C ALA A 157 -8.21 -26.24 2.96
N ALA A 158 -8.13 -25.20 3.80
CA ALA A 158 -9.27 -24.39 4.21
C ALA A 158 -9.70 -23.36 3.15
N LEU A 159 -8.85 -23.06 2.15
CA LEU A 159 -9.19 -22.12 1.09
C LEU A 159 -10.32 -22.66 0.20
N PRO A 160 -11.25 -21.81 -0.27
CA PRO A 160 -12.24 -22.22 -1.25
C PRO A 160 -11.59 -22.58 -2.59
N SER A 161 -12.21 -23.46 -3.35
CA SER A 161 -11.72 -23.86 -4.68
C SER A 161 -11.47 -22.65 -5.57
N GLY A 162 -10.33 -22.62 -6.24
CA GLY A 162 -9.89 -21.54 -7.13
C GLY A 162 -9.43 -20.27 -6.42
N ALA A 163 -9.41 -20.24 -5.07
CA ALA A 163 -8.84 -19.12 -4.34
C ALA A 163 -7.31 -19.12 -4.43
N LYS A 164 -6.73 -17.92 -4.25
CA LYS A 164 -5.29 -17.68 -4.23
C LYS A 164 -4.84 -17.21 -2.86
N LEU A 165 -3.65 -17.65 -2.44
CA LEU A 165 -3.00 -17.24 -1.22
C LEU A 165 -1.79 -16.36 -1.54
N ARG A 166 -1.64 -15.27 -0.86
CA ARG A 166 -0.43 -14.44 -0.81
C ARG A 166 0.22 -14.61 0.54
N LEU A 167 1.50 -14.90 0.57
CA LEU A 167 2.27 -14.98 1.80
C LEU A 167 3.04 -13.66 1.95
N ASP A 168 2.89 -12.99 3.08
CA ASP A 168 3.59 -11.74 3.37
C ASP A 168 4.57 -11.96 4.53
N ALA A 169 5.85 -12.04 4.18
CA ALA A 169 6.92 -12.28 5.13
C ALA A 169 7.49 -10.99 5.74
N ASN A 170 7.20 -9.81 5.17
CA ASN A 170 7.72 -8.50 5.60
C ASN A 170 9.24 -8.52 5.88
N GLY A 171 10.02 -9.21 5.06
CA GLY A 171 11.47 -9.28 5.19
C GLY A 171 11.99 -10.17 6.32
N ALA A 172 11.15 -11.00 6.93
CA ALA A 172 11.51 -11.73 8.15
C ALA A 172 12.45 -12.93 7.94
N TRP A 173 12.66 -13.38 6.70
CA TRP A 173 13.39 -14.61 6.42
C TRP A 173 14.85 -14.38 6.03
N ASP A 174 15.71 -15.31 6.42
CA ASP A 174 16.99 -15.52 5.78
C ASP A 174 16.84 -16.36 4.49
N ARG A 175 17.94 -16.54 3.73
CA ARG A 175 17.96 -17.34 2.49
C ARG A 175 17.37 -18.74 2.72
N ARG A 176 17.82 -19.47 3.76
CA ARG A 176 17.42 -20.85 4.03
C ARG A 176 15.93 -20.96 4.37
N GLN A 177 15.41 -20.01 5.12
CA GLN A 177 14.00 -19.94 5.46
C GLN A 177 13.15 -19.64 4.22
N ALA A 178 13.58 -18.68 3.39
CA ALA A 178 12.90 -18.33 2.14
C ALA A 178 12.83 -19.53 1.17
N GLU A 179 13.97 -20.23 0.95
CA GLU A 179 14.03 -21.41 0.10
C GLU A 179 13.09 -22.53 0.62
N ARG A 180 13.06 -22.76 1.93
CA ARG A 180 12.18 -23.76 2.54
C ARG A 180 10.69 -23.42 2.38
N TRP A 181 10.32 -22.15 2.46
CA TRP A 181 8.97 -21.71 2.19
C TRP A 181 8.61 -21.87 0.70
N LEU A 182 9.50 -21.46 -0.20
CA LEU A 182 9.27 -21.55 -1.65
C LEU A 182 9.12 -23.00 -2.13
N GLU A 183 9.91 -23.93 -1.55
CA GLU A 183 9.75 -25.38 -1.77
C GLU A 183 8.32 -25.85 -1.42
N ARG A 184 7.79 -25.38 -0.30
CA ARG A 184 6.41 -25.73 0.13
C ARG A 184 5.34 -25.06 -0.72
N CYS A 185 5.62 -23.90 -1.31
CA CYS A 185 4.67 -23.14 -2.14
C CYS A 185 4.51 -23.71 -3.56
N ALA A 186 5.50 -24.46 -4.08
CA ALA A 186 5.64 -24.81 -5.50
C ALA A 186 4.39 -25.46 -6.12
N GLU A 187 3.65 -26.28 -5.36
CA GLU A 187 2.45 -27.00 -5.84
C GLU A 187 1.17 -26.56 -5.09
N ARG A 188 1.19 -25.36 -4.50
CA ARG A 188 0.09 -24.83 -3.69
C ARG A 188 -0.56 -23.62 -4.37
N PRO A 189 -1.77 -23.22 -3.99
CA PRO A 189 -2.49 -22.09 -4.60
C PRO A 189 -1.89 -20.72 -4.18
N VAL A 190 -0.56 -20.64 -4.11
CA VAL A 190 0.16 -19.41 -3.74
C VAL A 190 0.31 -18.53 -4.98
N GLU A 191 -0.23 -17.30 -4.91
CA GLU A 191 -0.12 -16.34 -5.99
C GLU A 191 1.28 -15.72 -6.05
N PHE A 192 1.84 -15.41 -4.89
CA PHE A 192 3.23 -14.95 -4.71
C PHE A 192 3.62 -14.96 -3.23
N VAL A 193 4.94 -14.87 -2.99
CA VAL A 193 5.53 -14.58 -1.69
C VAL A 193 6.02 -13.13 -1.70
N GLU A 194 5.47 -12.30 -0.80
CA GLU A 194 5.78 -10.87 -0.69
C GLU A 194 6.94 -10.66 0.28
N GLN A 195 7.95 -9.92 -0.17
CA GLN A 195 9.15 -9.50 0.56
C GLN A 195 9.70 -10.58 1.50
N PRO A 196 10.25 -11.68 0.94
CA PRO A 196 10.75 -12.78 1.77
C PRO A 196 11.91 -12.37 2.66
N VAL A 197 12.81 -11.51 2.18
CA VAL A 197 14.01 -11.06 2.91
C VAL A 197 14.00 -9.56 3.12
N ALA A 198 14.65 -9.08 4.19
CA ALA A 198 14.70 -7.66 4.51
C ALA A 198 15.40 -6.87 3.39
N ALA A 199 14.79 -5.75 2.99
CA ALA A 199 15.28 -4.93 1.87
C ALA A 199 16.65 -4.30 2.14
N ASP A 200 17.00 -4.05 3.40
CA ASP A 200 18.28 -3.49 3.85
C ASP A 200 19.34 -4.55 4.19
N ALA A 201 19.01 -5.84 4.05
CA ALA A 201 19.99 -6.92 4.27
C ALA A 201 21.09 -6.89 3.21
N ARG A 202 22.31 -7.19 3.61
CA ARG A 202 23.45 -7.25 2.67
C ARG A 202 23.20 -8.29 1.58
N GLY A 203 23.21 -7.85 0.31
CA GLY A 203 22.98 -8.71 -0.86
C GLY A 203 21.50 -9.12 -1.03
N ALA A 204 20.58 -8.36 -0.46
CA ALA A 204 19.15 -8.61 -0.57
C ALA A 204 18.67 -8.64 -2.02
N ASP A 205 19.14 -7.70 -2.85
CA ASP A 205 18.73 -7.60 -4.25
C ASP A 205 19.14 -8.84 -5.05
N ASP A 206 20.41 -9.27 -4.94
CA ASP A 206 20.90 -10.51 -5.57
C ASP A 206 20.14 -11.74 -5.07
N LEU A 207 19.81 -11.78 -3.78
CA LEU A 207 19.06 -12.88 -3.20
C LEU A 207 17.60 -12.91 -3.72
N LEU A 208 16.93 -11.76 -3.78
CA LEU A 208 15.57 -11.67 -4.31
C LEU A 208 15.51 -12.05 -5.79
N GLN A 209 16.48 -11.63 -6.60
CA GLN A 209 16.61 -12.03 -8.00
C GLN A 209 16.81 -13.56 -8.11
N GLY A 210 17.77 -14.13 -7.36
CA GLY A 210 18.01 -15.56 -7.37
C GLY A 210 16.79 -16.37 -6.95
N LEU A 211 16.08 -15.96 -5.90
CA LEU A 211 14.84 -16.63 -5.49
C LEU A 211 13.75 -16.55 -6.56
N ALA A 212 13.64 -15.42 -7.27
CA ALA A 212 12.64 -15.26 -8.33
C ALA A 212 12.98 -16.06 -9.61
N GLU A 213 14.26 -16.35 -9.85
CA GLU A 213 14.72 -17.16 -10.98
C GLU A 213 14.67 -18.68 -10.69
N ASP A 214 15.02 -19.08 -9.45
CA ASP A 214 15.17 -20.48 -9.08
C ASP A 214 13.85 -21.19 -8.73
N TRP A 215 12.80 -20.41 -8.37
CA TRP A 215 11.54 -20.99 -7.88
C TRP A 215 10.34 -20.64 -8.74
N PRO A 216 9.38 -21.60 -8.91
CA PRO A 216 8.20 -21.37 -9.73
C PRO A 216 7.18 -20.42 -9.10
N THR A 217 7.21 -20.26 -7.75
CA THR A 217 6.31 -19.34 -7.04
C THR A 217 6.84 -17.91 -7.18
N PRO A 218 6.06 -16.98 -7.75
CA PRO A 218 6.50 -15.60 -7.94
C PRO A 218 6.88 -14.91 -6.62
N ILE A 219 7.91 -14.08 -6.67
CA ILE A 219 8.29 -13.18 -5.57
C ILE A 219 7.68 -11.80 -5.83
N ALA A 220 7.24 -11.13 -4.76
CA ALA A 220 6.76 -9.75 -4.83
C ALA A 220 7.66 -8.83 -3.99
N LEU A 221 8.03 -7.67 -4.56
CA LEU A 221 8.72 -6.60 -3.84
C LEU A 221 7.69 -5.69 -3.16
N ASP A 222 7.89 -5.37 -1.89
CA ASP A 222 7.13 -4.40 -1.10
C ASP A 222 8.08 -3.37 -0.46
N GLU A 223 8.77 -3.73 0.61
CA GLU A 223 9.71 -2.85 1.31
C GLU A 223 10.92 -2.46 0.44
N SER A 224 11.21 -3.22 -0.59
CA SER A 224 12.23 -2.89 -1.61
C SER A 224 11.79 -1.80 -2.60
N LEU A 225 10.56 -1.27 -2.49
CA LEU A 225 9.97 -0.26 -3.36
C LEU A 225 9.56 1.00 -2.58
N ALA A 226 10.47 1.53 -1.79
CA ALA A 226 10.22 2.69 -0.92
C ALA A 226 10.09 4.02 -1.69
N SER A 227 10.60 4.08 -2.93
CA SER A 227 10.67 5.31 -3.73
C SER A 227 10.54 5.06 -5.23
N GLY A 228 10.34 6.14 -6.00
CA GLY A 228 10.41 6.06 -7.48
C GLY A 228 11.78 5.64 -7.99
N ALA A 229 12.87 5.99 -7.29
CA ALA A 229 14.22 5.57 -7.63
C ALA A 229 14.42 4.06 -7.47
N ASP A 230 13.78 3.45 -6.47
CA ASP A 230 13.81 1.98 -6.32
C ASP A 230 13.09 1.30 -7.49
N ILE A 231 11.94 1.85 -7.91
CA ILE A 231 11.21 1.34 -9.07
C ILE A 231 12.10 1.41 -10.32
N GLU A 232 12.75 2.55 -10.56
CA GLU A 232 13.66 2.73 -11.70
C GLU A 232 14.83 1.74 -11.64
N ARG A 233 15.44 1.57 -10.47
CA ARG A 233 16.54 0.62 -10.23
C ARG A 233 16.12 -0.82 -10.54
N TRP A 234 15.03 -1.31 -9.97
CA TRP A 234 14.56 -2.66 -10.19
C TRP A 234 14.11 -2.93 -11.63
N ILE A 235 13.57 -1.91 -12.34
CA ILE A 235 13.34 -2.01 -13.79
C ILE A 235 14.67 -2.17 -14.53
N GLY A 236 15.69 -1.39 -14.16
CA GLY A 236 17.04 -1.47 -14.76
C GLY A 236 17.72 -2.81 -14.52
N GLU A 237 17.48 -3.44 -13.39
CA GLU A 237 17.96 -4.78 -13.03
C GLU A 237 17.15 -5.91 -13.68
N GLY A 238 16.06 -5.57 -14.37
CA GLY A 238 15.25 -6.53 -15.12
C GLY A 238 14.31 -7.37 -14.26
N TRP A 239 13.86 -6.86 -13.09
CA TRP A 239 12.91 -7.55 -12.23
C TRP A 239 11.66 -8.01 -12.97
N ARG A 240 11.31 -9.29 -12.85
CA ARG A 240 10.17 -9.92 -13.52
C ARG A 240 9.07 -10.40 -12.57
N GLY A 241 9.30 -10.32 -11.27
CA GLY A 241 8.32 -10.68 -10.25
C GLY A 241 7.19 -9.65 -10.12
N VAL A 242 6.46 -9.72 -9.02
CA VAL A 242 5.34 -8.83 -8.71
C VAL A 242 5.83 -7.55 -8.03
N TRP A 243 5.14 -6.44 -8.28
CA TRP A 243 5.43 -5.12 -7.73
C TRP A 243 4.28 -4.70 -6.81
N VAL A 244 4.52 -4.67 -5.49
CA VAL A 244 3.53 -4.15 -4.53
C VAL A 244 3.76 -2.65 -4.38
N VAL A 245 2.87 -1.85 -4.97
CA VAL A 245 3.03 -0.40 -5.07
C VAL A 245 2.12 0.31 -4.08
N LYS A 246 2.73 1.07 -3.17
CA LYS A 246 2.06 1.99 -2.24
C LYS A 246 2.18 3.41 -2.78
N THR A 247 1.22 3.84 -3.59
CA THR A 247 1.28 5.15 -4.27
C THR A 247 1.40 6.32 -3.31
N SER A 248 0.87 6.21 -2.08
CA SER A 248 0.97 7.24 -1.03
C SER A 248 2.41 7.54 -0.60
N LEU A 249 3.39 6.69 -0.93
CA LEU A 249 4.80 6.84 -0.58
C LEU A 249 5.66 7.40 -1.73
N LEU A 250 5.08 7.58 -2.93
CA LEU A 250 5.80 8.00 -4.13
C LEU A 250 5.69 9.51 -4.35
N SER A 251 6.81 10.16 -4.60
CA SER A 251 6.87 11.61 -4.89
C SER A 251 6.30 11.99 -6.25
N ASP A 252 6.35 11.08 -7.23
CA ASP A 252 5.79 11.19 -8.57
C ASP A 252 5.11 9.86 -8.94
N VAL A 253 3.83 9.74 -8.63
CA VAL A 253 3.05 8.53 -8.91
C VAL A 253 2.87 8.33 -10.41
N ALA A 254 2.57 9.40 -11.15
CA ALA A 254 2.32 9.30 -12.59
C ALA A 254 3.56 8.80 -13.34
N GLY A 255 4.74 9.38 -13.05
CA GLY A 255 6.01 8.96 -13.65
C GLY A 255 6.37 7.51 -13.31
N ALA A 256 6.23 7.12 -12.03
CA ALA A 256 6.50 5.76 -11.58
C ALA A 256 5.57 4.74 -12.26
N LEU A 257 4.26 5.01 -12.33
CA LEU A 257 3.30 4.12 -12.99
C LEU A 257 3.53 4.05 -14.50
N ALA A 258 3.92 5.15 -15.17
CA ALA A 258 4.27 5.13 -16.58
C ALA A 258 5.50 4.24 -16.86
N GLN A 259 6.51 4.26 -15.99
CA GLN A 259 7.69 3.39 -16.10
C GLN A 259 7.30 1.91 -15.91
N LEU A 260 6.50 1.59 -14.90
CA LEU A 260 6.00 0.23 -14.64
C LEU A 260 5.14 -0.28 -15.81
N GLN A 261 4.29 0.58 -16.39
CA GLN A 261 3.50 0.24 -17.57
C GLN A 261 4.39 -0.07 -18.78
N LYS A 262 5.40 0.75 -19.03
CA LYS A 262 6.37 0.53 -20.12
C LYS A 262 7.14 -0.79 -19.92
N ALA A 263 7.47 -1.13 -18.67
CA ALA A 263 8.12 -2.38 -18.30
C ALA A 263 7.17 -3.59 -18.31
N GLN A 264 5.88 -3.40 -18.60
CA GLN A 264 4.84 -4.45 -18.53
C GLN A 264 4.77 -5.13 -17.17
N ALA A 265 4.99 -4.36 -16.10
CA ALA A 265 5.10 -4.83 -14.72
C ALA A 265 3.79 -5.43 -14.22
N GLN A 266 3.91 -6.49 -13.42
CA GLN A 266 2.79 -7.12 -12.71
C GLN A 266 2.55 -6.38 -11.39
N VAL A 267 1.68 -5.37 -11.40
CA VAL A 267 1.46 -4.46 -10.27
C VAL A 267 0.31 -4.92 -9.36
N VAL A 268 0.54 -4.86 -8.06
CA VAL A 268 -0.46 -4.93 -7.00
C VAL A 268 -0.45 -3.61 -6.25
N PHE A 269 -1.55 -2.86 -6.27
CA PHE A 269 -1.68 -1.67 -5.45
C PHE A 269 -2.01 -2.04 -4.01
N SER A 270 -1.32 -1.43 -3.06
CA SER A 270 -1.47 -1.71 -1.63
C SER A 270 -1.57 -0.43 -0.81
N SER A 271 -2.25 -0.53 0.34
CA SER A 271 -2.37 0.55 1.31
C SER A 271 -1.05 0.78 2.06
N ALA A 272 -0.76 2.04 2.35
CA ALA A 272 0.26 2.47 3.32
C ALA A 272 -0.33 2.69 4.73
N LEU A 273 -1.51 2.13 5.02
CA LEU A 273 -2.30 2.36 6.24
C LEU A 273 -2.68 3.85 6.40
N GLU A 274 -2.93 4.50 5.29
CA GLU A 274 -3.40 5.87 5.20
C GLU A 274 -4.86 6.02 5.65
N THR A 275 -5.27 7.26 5.90
CA THR A 275 -6.68 7.59 6.16
C THR A 275 -7.52 7.52 4.88
N ALA A 276 -8.81 7.80 4.99
CA ALA A 276 -9.72 7.91 3.85
C ALA A 276 -9.22 8.90 2.77
N VAL A 277 -8.45 9.93 3.16
CA VAL A 277 -7.90 10.91 2.20
C VAL A 277 -6.86 10.26 1.28
N GLY A 278 -5.84 9.65 1.84
CA GLY A 278 -4.81 8.96 1.07
C GLY A 278 -5.35 7.73 0.34
N ALA A 279 -6.26 6.99 1.00
CA ALA A 279 -6.93 5.84 0.40
C ALA A 279 -7.69 6.19 -0.87
N LYS A 280 -8.43 7.32 -0.88
CA LYS A 280 -9.15 7.79 -2.07
C LYS A 280 -8.19 8.04 -3.23
N ALA A 281 -7.09 8.77 -2.98
CA ALA A 281 -6.09 9.06 -4.00
C ALA A 281 -5.40 7.78 -4.52
N ALA A 282 -5.00 6.86 -3.63
CA ALA A 282 -4.36 5.62 -4.00
C ALA A 282 -5.29 4.70 -4.81
N LEU A 283 -6.56 4.63 -4.43
CA LEU A 283 -7.56 3.85 -5.15
C LEU A 283 -7.89 4.44 -6.53
N HIS A 284 -7.90 5.76 -6.70
CA HIS A 284 -8.02 6.38 -8.03
C HIS A 284 -6.91 5.88 -8.97
N TRP A 285 -5.65 5.88 -8.53
CA TRP A 285 -4.53 5.34 -9.31
C TRP A 285 -4.72 3.85 -9.63
N ALA A 286 -5.16 3.05 -8.65
CA ALA A 286 -5.42 1.63 -8.85
C ALA A 286 -6.54 1.37 -9.87
N MET A 287 -7.61 2.19 -9.87
CA MET A 287 -8.69 2.10 -10.84
C MET A 287 -8.26 2.52 -12.25
N ALA A 288 -7.40 3.53 -12.36
CA ALA A 288 -6.87 4.02 -13.63
C ALA A 288 -5.79 3.12 -14.24
N TRP A 289 -5.22 2.17 -13.48
CA TRP A 289 -4.14 1.31 -13.97
C TRP A 289 -4.55 0.50 -15.20
N PRO A 290 -3.86 0.64 -16.35
CA PRO A 290 -4.24 -0.02 -17.60
C PRO A 290 -3.78 -1.47 -17.70
N GLY A 291 -2.86 -1.90 -16.83
CA GLY A 291 -2.34 -3.28 -16.81
C GLY A 291 -3.35 -4.30 -16.33
N GLU A 292 -2.92 -5.56 -16.27
CA GLU A 292 -3.77 -6.65 -15.76
C GLU A 292 -4.21 -6.37 -14.31
N PRO A 293 -5.53 -6.40 -14.02
CA PRO A 293 -6.03 -6.12 -12.68
C PRO A 293 -5.74 -7.28 -11.73
N ARG A 294 -4.96 -7.01 -10.68
CA ARG A 294 -4.76 -7.92 -9.56
C ARG A 294 -5.59 -7.47 -8.36
N ALA A 295 -5.92 -8.40 -7.46
CA ALA A 295 -6.61 -8.05 -6.22
C ALA A 295 -5.79 -7.03 -5.42
N LEU A 296 -6.46 -5.97 -4.97
CA LEU A 296 -5.85 -4.85 -4.26
C LEU A 296 -5.48 -5.23 -2.82
N GLY A 297 -4.37 -4.70 -2.30
CA GLY A 297 -3.94 -4.82 -0.91
C GLY A 297 -4.60 -3.78 0.01
N PHE A 298 -5.90 -3.54 -0.18
CA PHE A 298 -6.68 -2.54 0.58
C PHE A 298 -7.66 -3.18 1.57
N GLY A 299 -7.47 -4.45 1.93
CA GLY A 299 -8.30 -5.15 2.90
C GLY A 299 -8.02 -4.78 4.37
N VAL A 300 -7.61 -3.56 4.66
CA VAL A 300 -7.11 -3.12 5.98
C VAL A 300 -8.17 -2.50 6.88
N TRP A 301 -9.26 -1.97 6.33
CA TRP A 301 -10.28 -1.28 7.13
C TRP A 301 -11.34 -2.23 7.69
N PRO A 302 -11.97 -1.91 8.83
CA PRO A 302 -11.78 -0.70 9.65
C PRO A 302 -10.44 -0.73 10.40
N LEU A 303 -9.70 0.36 10.37
CA LEU A 303 -8.35 0.47 10.93
C LEU A 303 -8.30 1.40 12.15
N PHE A 304 -9.00 2.54 12.08
CA PHE A 304 -8.94 3.60 13.10
C PHE A 304 -10.05 3.49 14.14
N GLN A 305 -9.80 3.98 15.36
CA GLN A 305 -10.85 4.10 16.38
C GLN A 305 -11.94 5.08 15.93
N ASP A 306 -11.54 6.19 15.27
CA ASP A 306 -12.48 7.11 14.62
C ASP A 306 -12.81 6.61 13.22
N ALA A 307 -14.02 6.06 13.05
CA ALA A 307 -14.48 5.51 11.78
C ALA A 307 -14.55 6.54 10.63
N ARG A 308 -14.57 7.86 10.94
CA ARG A 308 -14.52 8.91 9.91
C ARG A 308 -13.18 8.92 9.16
N CYS A 309 -12.13 8.39 9.78
CA CYS A 309 -10.80 8.30 9.18
C CYS A 309 -10.58 7.02 8.37
N ASP A 310 -11.48 6.03 8.46
CA ASP A 310 -11.36 4.79 7.70
C ASP A 310 -11.60 5.02 6.20
N GLY A 311 -10.88 4.26 5.38
CA GLY A 311 -11.14 4.14 3.95
C GLY A 311 -12.45 3.38 3.65
N PRO A 312 -12.65 2.90 2.43
CA PRO A 312 -13.89 2.23 2.08
C PRO A 312 -14.09 0.95 2.87
N TYR A 313 -15.34 0.60 3.15
CA TYR A 313 -15.64 -0.67 3.79
C TYR A 313 -15.03 -1.85 3.02
N VAL A 314 -14.35 -2.74 3.74
CA VAL A 314 -13.69 -3.90 3.15
C VAL A 314 -14.73 -4.90 2.63
N ALA A 315 -14.78 -5.00 1.32
CA ALA A 315 -15.58 -5.95 0.56
C ALA A 315 -14.66 -6.76 -0.37
N PRO A 316 -15.11 -7.90 -0.90
CA PRO A 316 -14.30 -8.70 -1.82
C PRO A 316 -13.93 -7.98 -3.12
N PHE A 317 -14.57 -6.86 -3.39
CA PHE A 317 -14.26 -5.97 -4.50
C PHE A 317 -14.60 -4.51 -4.18
N ILE A 318 -13.94 -3.58 -4.86
CA ILE A 318 -14.19 -2.13 -4.83
C ILE A 318 -14.58 -1.68 -6.24
N ARG A 319 -15.58 -0.80 -6.32
CA ARG A 319 -16.04 -0.16 -7.57
C ARG A 319 -15.59 1.31 -7.59
N PRO A 320 -15.46 1.93 -8.76
CA PRO A 320 -15.20 3.37 -8.87
C PRO A 320 -16.18 4.20 -8.02
N ALA A 321 -17.48 3.86 -8.05
CA ALA A 321 -18.49 4.54 -7.24
C ALA A 321 -18.26 4.43 -5.73
N ASP A 322 -17.62 3.38 -5.24
CA ASP A 322 -17.29 3.21 -3.83
C ASP A 322 -16.13 4.14 -3.45
N VAL A 323 -15.17 4.35 -4.37
CA VAL A 323 -14.06 5.30 -4.19
C VAL A 323 -14.58 6.75 -4.17
N GLU A 324 -15.52 7.09 -5.07
CA GLU A 324 -16.11 8.44 -5.11
C GLU A 324 -16.87 8.79 -3.83
N ARG A 325 -17.51 7.81 -3.19
CA ARG A 325 -18.23 7.98 -1.92
C ARG A 325 -17.34 8.19 -0.71
N ILE A 326 -16.01 8.00 -0.84
CA ILE A 326 -15.08 8.25 0.27
C ILE A 326 -15.13 9.74 0.62
N ASP A 327 -15.56 10.06 1.84
CA ASP A 327 -15.67 11.43 2.35
C ASP A 327 -14.35 11.91 2.97
N ALA A 328 -13.49 12.48 2.14
CA ALA A 328 -12.22 13.05 2.58
C ALA A 328 -12.39 14.28 3.50
N GLU A 329 -13.47 15.06 3.34
CA GLU A 329 -13.76 16.20 4.21
C GLU A 329 -14.10 15.75 5.65
N ALA A 330 -14.71 14.58 5.82
CA ALA A 330 -14.98 14.03 7.15
C ALA A 330 -13.67 13.84 7.95
N VAL A 331 -12.58 13.41 7.30
CA VAL A 331 -11.26 13.28 7.92
C VAL A 331 -10.74 14.65 8.34
N TRP A 332 -10.76 15.63 7.40
CA TRP A 332 -10.33 17.00 7.71
C TRP A 332 -11.05 17.60 8.92
N ASN A 333 -12.36 17.34 9.01
CA ASN A 333 -13.19 17.85 10.11
C ASN A 333 -13.03 17.05 11.42
N ALA A 334 -12.50 15.83 11.36
CA ALA A 334 -12.24 14.99 12.52
C ALA A 334 -10.92 15.30 13.24
N ILE A 335 -9.94 15.81 12.51
CA ILE A 335 -8.62 16.19 13.04
C ILE A 335 -8.57 17.70 13.36
N HIS A 336 -7.84 18.08 14.42
CA HIS A 336 -7.80 19.47 14.93
C HIS A 336 -6.40 20.06 14.84
#